data_12ccad953aca91998a2b31aca06db4b5
#
_entry.id   12ccad953aca91998a2b31aca06db4b5
#
_cell.length_a   1.000
_cell.length_b   1.000
_cell.length_c   1.000
_cell.angle_alpha   90.00
_cell.angle_beta   90.00
_cell.angle_gamma   90.00
#
_symmetry.space_group_name_H-M   'P 1'
#
loop_
_entity.id
_entity.type
_entity.pdbx_description
1 polymer ?
#
loop_
_entity_poly.entity_id
_entity_poly.type
_entity_poly.pdbx_seq_one_letter_code
_entity_poly.pdbx_strand_id
1 'polypeptide(L)'
;MLREDVAADLRDRKQDGPRLFPAYEDYCFGNVPGTLTSALGVPTGTRRLPGDVYRGVDGVAVNADRDVDYVVVFLVDGFGLAQWDDHRDQPVVSAIEESTTVTPLTSVFPSETAAAITTFNTGAYPAEHGVLGWNVYDPDLDASFVALAFEGKAGASVTERDVADAYAVDSLYPTLAESGVESHLVAPFPAQYAGATGHEYDGTSVDDVVDATADAVDAASDPAYVYAYLPHVDHEGHATGTQSDEYAAVVDETWRAVGDAVAAVADAVDSDDDVLVAFAADHGHVDTDPERNVDLGAYPTVVDGLQRYDCDGSPVFLSGSPRNVELHVRDDATVAVRRVLESEVGAHVFDGETVLSEGLFGDGVIAPETERRVGDLVAVHPDLGAWFGGDVEPDELGLVGMHGGLHPDEMLVPFAAGRLDAVASELQ
;
A
#
# COMPACT_ATOMS: atom_id res chain seq x y z
N MET A 1 -2.77 8.88 20.98
CA MET A 1 -1.36 8.97 21.47
C MET A 1 -0.48 8.05 20.61
N LEU A 2 0.59 8.57 20.03
CA LEU A 2 1.55 7.77 19.23
C LEU A 2 2.41 6.86 20.12
N ARG A 3 2.53 5.60 19.72
CA ARG A 3 3.34 4.57 20.39
C ARG A 3 4.79 4.58 19.86
N GLU A 4 5.58 5.54 20.33
CA GLU A 4 7.00 5.65 19.99
C GLU A 4 7.82 4.41 20.45
N ASP A 5 7.33 3.68 21.48
CA ASP A 5 7.93 2.44 21.93
C ASP A 5 7.88 1.34 20.86
N VAL A 6 6.78 1.24 20.11
CA VAL A 6 6.65 0.29 18.99
C VAL A 6 7.53 0.68 17.82
N ALA A 7 7.58 1.98 17.44
CA ALA A 7 8.48 2.43 16.40
C ALA A 7 9.96 2.14 16.71
N ALA A 8 10.36 2.33 17.97
CA ALA A 8 11.72 2.03 18.42
C ALA A 8 12.01 0.52 18.38
N ASP A 9 11.06 -0.32 18.82
CA ASP A 9 11.18 -1.78 18.78
C ASP A 9 11.26 -2.30 17.33
N LEU A 10 10.44 -1.79 16.42
CA LEU A 10 10.48 -2.14 15.00
C LEU A 10 11.84 -1.80 14.38
N ARG A 11 12.37 -0.61 14.66
CA ARG A 11 13.72 -0.25 14.20
C ARG A 11 14.79 -1.16 14.79
N ASP A 12 14.72 -1.47 16.08
CA ASP A 12 15.71 -2.35 16.74
C ASP A 12 15.70 -3.79 16.17
N ARG A 13 14.52 -4.34 15.87
CA ARG A 13 14.36 -5.72 15.39
C ARG A 13 14.52 -5.90 13.89
N LYS A 14 14.09 -4.92 13.11
CA LYS A 14 13.88 -5.06 11.65
C LYS A 14 14.81 -4.20 10.82
N GLN A 15 15.52 -3.23 11.40
CA GLN A 15 16.42 -2.37 10.64
C GLN A 15 17.82 -2.97 10.51
N ASP A 16 18.33 -3.00 9.27
CA ASP A 16 19.72 -3.35 8.95
C ASP A 16 20.34 -2.25 8.07
N GLY A 17 21.17 -1.42 8.68
CA GLY A 17 21.73 -0.24 8.03
C GLY A 17 20.64 0.76 7.61
N PRO A 18 20.57 1.14 6.32
CA PRO A 18 19.54 2.08 5.82
C PRO A 18 18.19 1.39 5.55
N ARG A 19 18.07 0.07 5.72
CA ARG A 19 16.91 -0.73 5.34
C ARG A 19 16.09 -1.13 6.55
N LEU A 20 14.77 -1.01 6.46
CA LEU A 20 13.81 -1.54 7.41
C LEU A 20 12.99 -2.65 6.75
N PHE A 21 13.05 -3.85 7.31
CA PHE A 21 12.33 -5.00 6.78
C PHE A 21 10.92 -5.11 7.38
N PRO A 22 9.95 -5.71 6.66
CA PRO A 22 8.59 -5.89 7.17
C PRO A 22 8.53 -6.75 8.43
N ALA A 23 7.63 -6.39 9.34
CA ALA A 23 7.34 -7.14 10.57
C ALA A 23 6.07 -8.00 10.38
N TYR A 24 6.08 -8.87 9.37
CA TYR A 24 4.91 -9.70 8.98
C TYR A 24 4.31 -10.50 10.15
N GLU A 25 5.15 -10.88 11.11
CA GLU A 25 4.75 -11.68 12.27
C GLU A 25 3.85 -10.94 13.26
N ASP A 26 3.87 -9.58 13.27
CA ASP A 26 3.14 -8.79 14.27
C ASP A 26 2.68 -7.41 13.74
N TYR A 27 3.51 -6.37 13.81
CA TYR A 27 3.17 -4.98 13.51
C TYR A 27 3.38 -4.66 12.02
N CYS A 28 2.63 -5.34 11.14
CA CYS A 28 2.65 -5.10 9.71
C CYS A 28 1.29 -4.60 9.22
N PHE A 29 1.30 -3.66 8.28
CA PHE A 29 0.12 -3.14 7.59
C PHE A 29 -0.76 -4.26 7.02
N GLY A 30 -0.15 -5.32 6.47
CA GLY A 30 -0.88 -6.47 5.94
C GLY A 30 -1.74 -7.24 6.96
N ASN A 31 -1.56 -6.97 8.27
CA ASN A 31 -2.37 -7.53 9.35
C ASN A 31 -3.60 -6.67 9.69
N VAL A 32 -3.71 -5.45 9.14
CA VAL A 32 -4.82 -4.52 9.38
C VAL A 32 -6.16 -5.10 8.89
N PRO A 33 -6.28 -5.62 7.64
CA PRO A 33 -7.56 -6.11 7.13
C PRO A 33 -8.17 -7.23 7.99
N GLY A 34 -7.36 -8.23 8.38
CA GLY A 34 -7.81 -9.31 9.23
C GLY A 34 -8.21 -8.85 10.65
N THR A 35 -7.59 -7.76 11.11
CA THR A 35 -7.92 -7.12 12.38
C THR A 35 -9.27 -6.42 12.31
N LEU A 36 -9.50 -5.61 11.28
CA LEU A 36 -10.75 -4.87 11.07
C LEU A 36 -11.95 -5.79 10.79
N THR A 37 -11.78 -6.80 9.93
CA THR A 37 -12.85 -7.77 9.64
C THR A 37 -13.21 -8.62 10.86
N SER A 38 -12.25 -8.85 11.75
CA SER A 38 -12.53 -9.55 13.02
C SER A 38 -13.41 -8.75 13.96
N ALA A 39 -13.37 -7.41 13.94
CA ALA A 39 -14.27 -6.56 14.72
C ALA A 39 -15.73 -6.70 14.27
N LEU A 40 -15.95 -7.02 12.99
CA LEU A 40 -17.27 -7.36 12.43
C LEU A 40 -17.68 -8.83 12.66
N GLY A 41 -16.87 -9.58 13.42
CA GLY A 41 -17.14 -11.00 13.70
C GLY A 41 -16.84 -11.94 12.52
N VAL A 42 -16.13 -11.48 11.49
CA VAL A 42 -15.77 -12.28 10.32
C VAL A 42 -14.32 -12.71 10.38
N PRO A 43 -14.02 -13.94 10.78
CA PRO A 43 -12.66 -14.47 10.69
C PRO A 43 -12.34 -14.84 9.24
N THR A 44 -11.71 -13.94 8.53
CA THR A 44 -11.29 -14.17 7.13
C THR A 44 -10.14 -15.17 7.00
N GLY A 45 -9.61 -15.67 8.11
CA GLY A 45 -8.43 -16.56 8.13
C GLY A 45 -7.11 -15.82 7.93
N THR A 46 -7.17 -14.51 7.74
CA THR A 46 -6.00 -13.65 7.57
C THR A 46 -5.32 -13.35 8.90
N ARG A 47 -4.10 -12.84 8.81
CA ARG A 47 -3.31 -12.44 9.99
C ARG A 47 -3.91 -11.21 10.66
N ARG A 48 -3.55 -10.98 11.92
CA ARG A 48 -4.07 -9.87 12.74
C ARG A 48 -2.94 -9.18 13.47
N LEU A 49 -3.15 -7.90 13.73
CA LEU A 49 -2.30 -7.12 14.61
C LEU A 49 -2.35 -7.64 16.06
N PRO A 50 -1.31 -7.39 16.86
CA PRO A 50 -1.32 -7.67 18.29
C PRO A 50 -2.50 -7.00 19.00
N GLY A 51 -3.09 -7.67 19.99
CA GLY A 51 -4.28 -7.20 20.71
C GLY A 51 -4.11 -5.90 21.50
N ASP A 52 -2.89 -5.37 21.57
CA ASP A 52 -2.61 -4.11 22.23
C ASP A 52 -2.78 -2.87 21.35
N VAL A 53 -3.01 -3.03 20.03
CA VAL A 53 -3.31 -1.91 19.11
C VAL A 53 -4.64 -1.24 19.40
N TYR A 54 -5.56 -1.96 20.03
CA TYR A 54 -6.86 -1.45 20.50
C TYR A 54 -6.87 -0.97 21.94
N ARG A 55 -5.73 -0.66 22.54
CA ARG A 55 -5.72 -0.09 23.91
C ARG A 55 -6.50 1.22 23.93
N GLY A 56 -7.48 1.28 24.85
CA GLY A 56 -8.35 2.44 24.99
C GLY A 56 -9.59 2.41 24.12
N VAL A 57 -9.77 1.40 23.28
CA VAL A 57 -11.03 1.15 22.58
C VAL A 57 -11.80 0.10 23.37
N ASP A 58 -12.64 0.55 24.31
CA ASP A 58 -13.44 -0.32 25.15
C ASP A 58 -14.40 -1.15 24.28
N GLY A 59 -14.38 -2.47 24.47
CA GLY A 59 -15.28 -3.41 23.83
C GLY A 59 -14.85 -3.93 22.45
N VAL A 60 -13.72 -3.51 21.87
CA VAL A 60 -13.17 -4.16 20.69
C VAL A 60 -12.26 -5.29 21.14
N ALA A 61 -12.78 -6.50 21.12
CA ALA A 61 -12.00 -7.71 21.36
C ALA A 61 -11.68 -8.36 20.00
N VAL A 62 -10.45 -8.83 19.83
CA VAL A 62 -10.03 -9.59 18.64
C VAL A 62 -10.57 -11.03 18.75
N ASN A 63 -11.88 -11.18 18.89
CA ASN A 63 -12.57 -12.47 19.10
C ASN A 63 -13.66 -12.70 18.05
N ALA A 64 -14.13 -13.93 17.94
CA ALA A 64 -15.09 -14.38 16.93
C ALA A 64 -16.54 -13.85 17.07
N ASP A 65 -16.82 -13.03 18.07
CA ASP A 65 -18.11 -12.38 18.26
C ASP A 65 -18.06 -10.96 17.67
N ARG A 66 -19.11 -10.54 16.99
CA ARG A 66 -19.24 -9.20 16.43
C ARG A 66 -19.19 -8.14 17.53
N ASP A 67 -18.21 -7.25 17.49
CA ASP A 67 -17.98 -6.21 18.48
C ASP A 67 -18.49 -4.84 18.00
N VAL A 68 -18.69 -4.66 16.66
CA VAL A 68 -19.16 -3.42 16.05
C VAL A 68 -20.15 -3.70 14.92
N ASP A 69 -20.99 -2.73 14.62
CA ASP A 69 -21.96 -2.77 13.53
C ASP A 69 -21.33 -2.26 12.22
N TYR A 70 -20.47 -1.26 12.31
CA TYR A 70 -19.76 -0.70 11.18
C TYR A 70 -18.26 -0.64 11.43
N VAL A 71 -17.49 -0.89 10.40
CA VAL A 71 -16.08 -0.49 10.30
C VAL A 71 -15.96 0.51 9.16
N VAL A 72 -15.50 1.72 9.46
CA VAL A 72 -15.19 2.75 8.46
C VAL A 72 -13.70 3.00 8.50
N VAL A 73 -12.99 2.75 7.40
CA VAL A 73 -11.54 2.92 7.32
C VAL A 73 -11.17 3.95 6.26
N PHE A 74 -10.37 4.93 6.66
CA PHE A 74 -9.74 5.91 5.78
C PHE A 74 -8.29 5.50 5.54
N LEU A 75 -7.95 5.22 4.30
CA LEU A 75 -6.57 4.97 3.89
C LEU A 75 -6.07 6.19 3.14
N VAL A 76 -5.11 6.89 3.75
CA VAL A 76 -4.43 8.05 3.16
C VAL A 76 -3.12 7.57 2.56
N ASP A 77 -3.11 7.43 1.24
CA ASP A 77 -1.99 6.93 0.45
C ASP A 77 -0.75 7.80 0.64
N GLY A 78 0.39 7.15 0.87
CA GLY A 78 1.68 7.81 0.99
C GLY A 78 1.91 8.61 2.28
N PHE A 79 0.95 8.61 3.24
CA PHE A 79 1.08 9.35 4.50
C PHE A 79 1.73 8.50 5.59
N GLY A 80 3.02 8.18 5.42
CA GLY A 80 3.78 7.35 6.34
C GLY A 80 4.01 7.99 7.71
N LEU A 81 4.74 7.28 8.58
CA LEU A 81 4.99 7.71 9.94
C LEU A 81 5.84 9.00 10.02
N ALA A 82 6.77 9.19 9.10
CA ALA A 82 7.55 10.43 9.03
C ALA A 82 6.65 11.64 8.71
N GLN A 83 5.74 11.48 7.74
CA GLN A 83 4.76 12.51 7.39
C GLN A 83 3.77 12.77 8.52
N TRP A 84 3.36 11.71 9.25
CA TRP A 84 2.56 11.85 10.47
C TRP A 84 3.27 12.70 11.52
N ASP A 85 4.55 12.42 11.78
CA ASP A 85 5.35 13.15 12.77
C ASP A 85 5.55 14.63 12.38
N ASP A 86 5.77 14.91 11.09
CA ASP A 86 5.94 16.27 10.57
C ASP A 86 4.64 17.10 10.63
N HIS A 87 3.47 16.45 10.57
CA HIS A 87 2.16 17.10 10.55
C HIS A 87 1.31 16.84 11.80
N ARG A 88 1.91 16.50 12.94
CA ARG A 88 1.20 16.23 14.22
C ARG A 88 0.39 17.42 14.73
N ASP A 89 0.77 18.64 14.36
CA ASP A 89 0.07 19.86 14.75
C ASP A 89 -1.18 20.15 13.89
N GLN A 90 -1.41 19.37 12.81
CA GLN A 90 -2.61 19.45 12.01
C GLN A 90 -3.83 19.04 12.87
N PRO A 91 -4.92 19.84 12.90
CA PRO A 91 -5.99 19.66 13.89
C PRO A 91 -6.60 18.26 13.93
N VAL A 92 -6.84 17.63 12.77
CA VAL A 92 -7.45 16.28 12.70
C VAL A 92 -6.45 15.20 13.13
N VAL A 93 -5.18 15.31 12.71
CA VAL A 93 -4.10 14.39 13.13
C VAL A 93 -3.94 14.45 14.66
N SER A 94 -3.93 15.67 15.24
CA SER A 94 -3.87 15.87 16.68
C SER A 94 -5.09 15.26 17.40
N ALA A 95 -6.30 15.48 16.90
CA ALA A 95 -7.52 14.92 17.48
C ALA A 95 -7.53 13.39 17.44
N ILE A 96 -7.01 12.78 16.37
CA ILE A 96 -6.85 11.31 16.29
C ILE A 96 -5.85 10.83 17.35
N GLU A 97 -4.73 11.52 17.57
CA GLU A 97 -3.78 11.14 18.63
C GLU A 97 -4.37 11.30 20.04
N GLU A 98 -5.26 12.27 20.25
CA GLU A 98 -5.91 12.49 21.55
C GLU A 98 -7.00 11.44 21.82
N SER A 99 -7.77 11.07 20.80
CA SER A 99 -8.91 10.13 20.94
C SER A 99 -8.53 8.67 20.79
N THR A 100 -7.37 8.35 20.18
CA THR A 100 -6.97 6.97 19.84
C THR A 100 -5.56 6.62 20.31
N THR A 101 -5.19 5.36 20.06
CA THR A 101 -3.79 4.90 20.09
C THR A 101 -3.30 4.79 18.64
N VAL A 102 -2.32 5.62 18.29
CA VAL A 102 -1.64 5.52 16.98
C VAL A 102 -0.47 4.53 17.11
N THR A 103 -0.57 3.42 16.41
CA THR A 103 0.43 2.36 16.44
C THR A 103 1.26 2.37 15.16
N PRO A 104 2.58 2.55 15.24
CA PRO A 104 3.47 2.37 14.11
C PRO A 104 3.46 0.91 13.64
N LEU A 105 3.34 0.73 12.33
CA LEU A 105 3.45 -0.55 11.65
C LEU A 105 4.56 -0.46 10.59
N THR A 106 5.02 -1.61 10.12
CA THR A 106 5.74 -1.64 8.85
C THR A 106 4.75 -1.81 7.70
N SER A 107 5.01 -1.19 6.57
CA SER A 107 4.39 -1.58 5.30
C SER A 107 4.75 -3.02 4.94
N VAL A 108 4.16 -3.53 3.87
CA VAL A 108 4.64 -4.74 3.18
C VAL A 108 5.85 -4.40 2.32
N PHE A 109 6.54 -5.40 1.77
CA PHE A 109 7.52 -5.17 0.72
C PHE A 109 7.01 -5.81 -0.59
N PRO A 110 7.07 -5.07 -1.71
CA PRO A 110 7.49 -3.67 -1.81
C PRO A 110 6.51 -2.72 -1.08
N SER A 111 7.04 -1.62 -0.53
CA SER A 111 6.25 -0.54 0.06
C SER A 111 5.64 0.33 -1.06
N GLU A 112 4.85 -0.31 -1.88
CA GLU A 112 4.33 0.18 -3.16
C GLU A 112 2.81 0.11 -3.14
N THR A 113 2.13 1.16 -3.58
CA THR A 113 0.65 1.25 -3.62
C THR A 113 0.02 -0.03 -4.15
N ALA A 114 0.47 -0.52 -5.31
CA ALA A 114 -0.14 -1.71 -5.93
C ALA A 114 -0.04 -2.96 -5.04
N ALA A 115 1.11 -3.20 -4.42
CA ALA A 115 1.31 -4.34 -3.51
C ALA A 115 0.56 -4.17 -2.19
N ALA A 116 0.62 -2.97 -1.60
CA ALA A 116 -0.01 -2.69 -0.31
C ALA A 116 -1.54 -2.66 -0.40
N ILE A 117 -2.12 -1.98 -1.42
CA ILE A 117 -3.57 -1.95 -1.64
C ILE A 117 -4.12 -3.33 -1.98
N THR A 118 -3.39 -4.14 -2.78
CA THR A 118 -3.78 -5.53 -3.00
C THR A 118 -3.76 -6.33 -1.71
N THR A 119 -2.71 -6.18 -0.90
CA THR A 119 -2.64 -6.78 0.45
C THR A 119 -3.83 -6.36 1.31
N PHE A 120 -4.18 -5.08 1.31
CA PHE A 120 -5.30 -4.56 2.11
C PHE A 120 -6.64 -5.16 1.68
N ASN A 121 -6.89 -5.26 0.38
CA ASN A 121 -8.17 -5.76 -0.15
C ASN A 121 -8.28 -7.30 -0.20
N THR A 122 -7.16 -8.02 -0.05
CA THR A 122 -7.16 -9.49 -0.05
C THR A 122 -6.86 -10.10 1.32
N GLY A 123 -6.14 -9.36 2.19
CA GLY A 123 -5.58 -9.88 3.43
C GLY A 123 -4.44 -10.88 3.23
N ALA A 124 -3.95 -11.02 1.99
CA ALA A 124 -2.81 -11.85 1.60
C ALA A 124 -1.56 -10.97 1.43
N TYR A 125 -0.38 -11.52 1.63
CA TYR A 125 0.87 -10.82 1.39
C TYR A 125 1.30 -10.85 -0.08
N PRO A 126 2.25 -10.00 -0.54
CA PRO A 126 2.75 -10.01 -1.90
C PRO A 126 3.22 -11.39 -2.39
N ALA A 127 3.81 -12.21 -1.52
CA ALA A 127 4.14 -13.60 -1.83
C ALA A 127 2.93 -14.46 -2.21
N GLU A 128 1.76 -14.15 -1.64
CA GLU A 128 0.53 -14.93 -1.81
C GLU A 128 -0.34 -14.40 -2.96
N HIS A 129 -0.40 -13.07 -3.18
CA HIS A 129 -1.26 -12.48 -4.22
C HIS A 129 -0.54 -12.19 -5.55
N GLY A 130 0.80 -12.19 -5.58
CA GLY A 130 1.58 -12.10 -6.81
C GLY A 130 1.69 -10.70 -7.44
N VAL A 131 1.33 -9.63 -6.72
CA VAL A 131 1.57 -8.24 -7.13
C VAL A 131 2.81 -7.73 -6.41
N LEU A 132 3.89 -7.53 -7.15
CA LEU A 132 5.21 -7.26 -6.61
C LEU A 132 5.72 -5.84 -6.89
N GLY A 133 4.91 -5.00 -7.51
CA GLY A 133 5.24 -3.61 -7.83
C GLY A 133 4.13 -2.95 -8.64
N TRP A 134 4.34 -1.69 -9.01
CA TRP A 134 3.42 -0.97 -9.89
C TRP A 134 3.31 -1.64 -11.25
N ASN A 135 4.46 -1.93 -11.88
CA ASN A 135 4.55 -2.73 -13.09
C ASN A 135 4.88 -4.19 -12.72
N VAL A 136 4.15 -5.12 -13.30
CA VAL A 136 4.37 -6.56 -13.14
C VAL A 136 4.65 -7.17 -14.51
N TYR A 137 5.78 -7.84 -14.66
CA TYR A 137 6.03 -8.73 -15.81
C TYR A 137 5.60 -10.14 -15.46
N ASP A 138 4.75 -10.72 -16.31
CA ASP A 138 4.36 -12.14 -16.20
C ASP A 138 4.86 -12.92 -17.41
N PRO A 139 5.86 -13.82 -17.24
CA PRO A 139 6.41 -14.61 -18.32
C PRO A 139 5.38 -15.49 -19.05
N ASP A 140 4.36 -16.01 -18.33
CA ASP A 140 3.32 -16.84 -18.94
C ASP A 140 2.39 -16.02 -19.86
N LEU A 141 2.32 -14.72 -19.65
CA LEU A 141 1.58 -13.78 -20.48
C LEU A 141 2.44 -13.14 -21.55
N ASP A 142 3.78 -13.24 -21.45
CA ASP A 142 4.75 -12.50 -22.25
C ASP A 142 4.47 -10.97 -22.23
N ALA A 143 4.06 -10.44 -21.09
CA ALA A 143 3.57 -9.06 -20.97
C ALA A 143 3.95 -8.41 -19.64
N SER A 144 4.20 -7.09 -19.70
CA SER A 144 4.21 -6.21 -18.53
C SER A 144 2.94 -5.38 -18.50
N PHE A 145 2.39 -5.20 -17.31
CA PHE A 145 1.13 -4.49 -17.07
C PHE A 145 1.13 -3.74 -15.72
N VAL A 146 0.32 -2.70 -15.64
CA VAL A 146 0.01 -2.04 -14.36
C VAL A 146 -0.92 -2.94 -13.56
N ALA A 147 -0.51 -3.34 -12.36
CA ALA A 147 -1.19 -4.37 -11.60
C ALA A 147 -2.62 -3.98 -11.18
N LEU A 148 -2.82 -2.76 -10.65
CA LEU A 148 -4.12 -2.32 -10.14
C LEU A 148 -5.19 -2.14 -11.23
N ALA A 149 -4.80 -1.80 -12.46
CA ALA A 149 -5.72 -1.60 -13.58
C ALA A 149 -5.72 -2.77 -14.58
N PHE A 150 -4.79 -3.72 -14.44
CA PHE A 150 -4.48 -4.75 -15.43
C PHE A 150 -4.31 -4.17 -16.85
N GLU A 151 -3.67 -3.01 -16.92
CA GLU A 151 -3.43 -2.29 -18.15
C GLU A 151 -2.08 -2.71 -18.75
N GLY A 152 -2.09 -3.29 -19.96
CA GLY A 152 -0.87 -3.70 -20.65
C GLY A 152 0.02 -2.52 -21.03
N LYS A 153 1.30 -2.62 -20.69
CA LYS A 153 2.33 -1.60 -20.96
C LYS A 153 3.31 -2.05 -22.06
N ALA A 154 3.74 -3.30 -22.03
CA ALA A 154 4.70 -3.84 -22.99
C ALA A 154 4.50 -5.33 -23.20
N GLY A 155 5.08 -5.88 -24.27
CA GLY A 155 4.94 -7.29 -24.61
C GLY A 155 3.63 -7.61 -25.30
N ALA A 156 3.06 -8.79 -25.02
CA ALA A 156 1.79 -9.23 -25.58
C ALA A 156 0.60 -8.45 -25.03
N SER A 157 -0.50 -8.38 -25.77
CA SER A 157 -1.70 -7.65 -25.36
C SER A 157 -2.46 -8.38 -24.25
N VAL A 158 -2.83 -7.64 -23.19
CA VAL A 158 -3.66 -8.11 -22.06
C VAL A 158 -5.06 -7.46 -22.04
N THR A 159 -5.45 -6.75 -23.10
CA THR A 159 -6.61 -5.85 -23.17
C THR A 159 -7.99 -6.52 -23.04
N GLU A 160 -8.10 -7.84 -23.04
CA GLU A 160 -9.38 -8.57 -22.94
C GLU A 160 -9.52 -9.33 -21.62
N ARG A 161 -8.67 -9.01 -20.63
CA ARG A 161 -8.65 -9.69 -19.33
C ARG A 161 -9.31 -8.86 -18.23
N ASP A 162 -9.81 -9.55 -17.20
CA ASP A 162 -10.31 -8.93 -15.97
C ASP A 162 -9.12 -8.55 -15.06
N VAL A 163 -9.24 -7.46 -14.31
CA VAL A 163 -8.27 -7.08 -13.26
C VAL A 163 -8.03 -8.23 -12.28
N ALA A 164 -9.08 -8.99 -11.96
CA ALA A 164 -8.95 -10.17 -11.10
C ALA A 164 -7.93 -11.22 -11.62
N ASP A 165 -7.65 -11.24 -12.92
CA ASP A 165 -6.62 -12.13 -13.50
C ASP A 165 -5.18 -11.72 -13.09
N ALA A 166 -4.98 -10.51 -12.56
CA ALA A 166 -3.69 -10.06 -12.04
C ALA A 166 -3.32 -10.72 -10.71
N TYR A 167 -4.32 -11.16 -9.94
CA TYR A 167 -4.15 -11.63 -8.57
C TYR A 167 -4.21 -13.16 -8.49
N ALA A 168 -3.36 -13.73 -7.63
CA ALA A 168 -3.37 -15.17 -7.35
C ALA A 168 -4.42 -15.58 -6.29
N VAL A 169 -5.07 -14.61 -5.67
CA VAL A 169 -6.05 -14.81 -4.59
C VAL A 169 -7.27 -13.91 -4.77
N ASP A 170 -8.40 -14.35 -4.22
CA ASP A 170 -9.63 -13.56 -4.19
C ASP A 170 -9.53 -12.42 -3.14
N SER A 171 -10.32 -11.37 -3.33
CA SER A 171 -10.47 -10.30 -2.34
C SER A 171 -11.25 -10.77 -1.10
N LEU A 172 -11.24 -9.97 -0.04
CA LEU A 172 -11.97 -10.23 1.21
C LEU A 172 -13.49 -10.12 1.06
N TYR A 173 -13.97 -9.34 0.10
CA TYR A 173 -15.37 -8.93 0.00
C TYR A 173 -16.36 -10.05 -0.24
N PRO A 174 -16.08 -11.09 -1.05
CA PRO A 174 -16.96 -12.27 -1.14
C PRO A 174 -17.14 -12.98 0.21
N THR A 175 -16.06 -13.09 1.00
CA THR A 175 -16.11 -13.71 2.34
C THR A 175 -16.93 -12.86 3.33
N LEU A 176 -16.82 -11.54 3.26
CA LEU A 176 -17.65 -10.62 4.04
C LEU A 176 -19.12 -10.77 3.66
N ALA A 177 -19.45 -10.77 2.37
CA ALA A 177 -20.80 -10.92 1.88
C ALA A 177 -21.43 -12.29 2.28
N GLU A 178 -20.66 -13.39 2.20
CA GLU A 178 -21.10 -14.71 2.67
C GLU A 178 -21.40 -14.74 4.18
N SER A 179 -20.74 -13.85 4.93
CA SER A 179 -20.95 -13.67 6.38
C SER A 179 -22.05 -12.66 6.70
N GLY A 180 -22.70 -12.08 5.70
CA GLY A 180 -23.77 -11.10 5.85
C GLY A 180 -23.30 -9.68 6.13
N VAL A 181 -22.02 -9.35 5.84
CA VAL A 181 -21.46 -8.01 5.94
C VAL A 181 -21.48 -7.35 4.56
N GLU A 182 -22.11 -6.19 4.44
CA GLU A 182 -22.06 -5.38 3.23
C GLU A 182 -20.72 -4.64 3.14
N SER A 183 -20.17 -4.53 1.92
CA SER A 183 -18.90 -3.86 1.69
C SER A 183 -19.05 -2.73 0.70
N HIS A 184 -18.57 -1.54 1.05
CA HIS A 184 -18.63 -0.31 0.26
C HIS A 184 -17.23 0.25 0.08
N LEU A 185 -16.89 0.56 -1.19
CA LEU A 185 -15.59 1.11 -1.57
C LEU A 185 -15.76 2.53 -2.07
N VAL A 186 -15.16 3.49 -1.38
CA VAL A 186 -15.13 4.90 -1.75
C VAL A 186 -13.76 5.19 -2.35
N ALA A 187 -13.69 5.47 -3.66
CA ALA A 187 -12.42 5.67 -4.35
C ALA A 187 -12.63 6.58 -5.59
N PRO A 188 -11.57 7.24 -6.11
CA PRO A 188 -11.69 8.05 -7.32
C PRO A 188 -11.65 7.21 -8.61
N PHE A 189 -12.00 5.94 -8.54
CA PHE A 189 -12.07 5.00 -9.66
C PHE A 189 -13.13 3.93 -9.37
N PRO A 190 -13.66 3.26 -10.42
CA PRO A 190 -14.66 2.23 -10.24
C PRO A 190 -14.19 1.09 -9.33
N ALA A 191 -15.11 0.55 -8.54
CA ALA A 191 -14.82 -0.64 -7.72
C ALA A 191 -14.42 -1.82 -8.61
N GLN A 192 -13.27 -2.40 -8.29
CA GLN A 192 -12.67 -3.48 -9.07
C GLN A 192 -12.90 -4.86 -8.45
N TYR A 193 -13.50 -4.93 -7.26
CA TYR A 193 -13.61 -6.15 -6.49
C TYR A 193 -15.06 -6.68 -6.45
N ALA A 194 -15.23 -7.95 -6.78
CA ALA A 194 -16.50 -8.63 -6.64
C ALA A 194 -16.95 -8.67 -5.17
N GLY A 195 -18.24 -8.48 -4.92
CA GLY A 195 -18.81 -8.50 -3.56
C GLY A 195 -18.77 -7.15 -2.83
N ALA A 196 -18.23 -6.09 -3.45
CA ALA A 196 -18.26 -4.76 -2.92
C ALA A 196 -19.08 -3.80 -3.81
N THR A 197 -19.71 -2.80 -3.20
CA THR A 197 -20.40 -1.69 -3.88
C THR A 197 -19.46 -0.49 -3.99
N GLY A 198 -19.26 0.02 -5.20
CA GLY A 198 -18.40 1.18 -5.44
C GLY A 198 -19.16 2.50 -5.28
N HIS A 199 -18.50 3.46 -4.64
CA HIS A 199 -18.91 4.87 -4.54
C HIS A 199 -17.75 5.69 -5.12
N GLU A 200 -17.89 6.03 -6.41
CA GLU A 200 -16.86 6.79 -7.12
C GLU A 200 -16.99 8.28 -6.84
N TYR A 201 -15.90 8.94 -6.50
CA TYR A 201 -15.84 10.39 -6.35
C TYR A 201 -14.87 11.02 -7.34
N ASP A 202 -14.98 12.34 -7.58
CA ASP A 202 -14.04 13.06 -8.47
C ASP A 202 -12.68 13.23 -7.76
N GLY A 203 -11.67 12.49 -8.21
CA GLY A 203 -10.32 12.51 -7.63
C GLY A 203 -9.57 13.84 -7.80
N THR A 204 -10.16 14.85 -8.45
CA THR A 204 -9.59 16.21 -8.54
C THR A 204 -9.88 17.06 -7.30
N SER A 205 -10.83 16.63 -6.46
CA SER A 205 -11.20 17.29 -5.20
C SER A 205 -11.25 16.29 -4.06
N VAL A 206 -10.41 16.48 -3.05
CA VAL A 206 -10.46 15.63 -1.86
C VAL A 206 -11.78 15.80 -1.08
N ASP A 207 -12.44 16.97 -1.18
CA ASP A 207 -13.70 17.23 -0.49
C ASP A 207 -14.83 16.30 -0.94
N ASP A 208 -14.79 15.78 -2.17
CA ASP A 208 -15.81 14.87 -2.69
C ASP A 208 -15.83 13.52 -1.95
N VAL A 209 -14.76 13.16 -1.23
CA VAL A 209 -14.74 11.96 -0.38
C VAL A 209 -15.74 12.04 0.76
N VAL A 210 -16.07 13.25 1.23
CA VAL A 210 -17.02 13.47 2.36
C VAL A 210 -18.40 12.97 1.99
N ASP A 211 -18.94 13.48 0.88
CA ASP A 211 -20.28 13.10 0.39
C ASP A 211 -20.31 11.62 -0.02
N ALA A 212 -19.25 11.13 -0.71
CA ALA A 212 -19.18 9.73 -1.13
C ALA A 212 -19.10 8.75 0.06
N THR A 213 -18.44 9.14 1.16
CA THR A 213 -18.37 8.31 2.36
C THR A 213 -19.72 8.32 3.10
N ALA A 214 -20.38 9.47 3.20
CA ALA A 214 -21.72 9.56 3.78
C ALA A 214 -22.73 8.73 2.97
N ASP A 215 -22.72 8.85 1.65
CA ASP A 215 -23.57 8.06 0.74
C ASP A 215 -23.31 6.54 0.89
N ALA A 216 -22.06 6.14 1.10
CA ALA A 216 -21.69 4.74 1.32
C ALA A 216 -22.27 4.19 2.64
N VAL A 217 -22.20 5.00 3.72
CA VAL A 217 -22.76 4.63 5.02
C VAL A 217 -24.30 4.62 4.98
N ASP A 218 -24.93 5.65 4.38
CA ASP A 218 -26.39 5.72 4.21
C ASP A 218 -26.96 4.55 3.38
N ALA A 219 -26.19 4.05 2.41
CA ALA A 219 -26.58 2.92 1.57
C ALA A 219 -26.37 1.56 2.24
N ALA A 220 -25.52 1.51 3.27
CA ALA A 220 -25.14 0.26 3.93
C ALA A 220 -26.21 -0.20 4.94
N SER A 221 -26.33 -1.51 5.06
CA SER A 221 -27.08 -2.16 6.15
C SER A 221 -26.09 -2.80 7.12
N ASP A 222 -26.36 -2.72 8.41
CA ASP A 222 -25.53 -3.35 9.44
C ASP A 222 -25.57 -4.90 9.39
N PRO A 223 -24.44 -5.59 9.49
CA PRO A 223 -23.07 -5.05 9.61
C PRO A 223 -22.47 -4.64 8.28
N ALA A 224 -21.64 -3.59 8.29
CA ALA A 224 -20.99 -3.09 7.08
C ALA A 224 -19.51 -2.77 7.26
N TYR A 225 -18.78 -2.87 6.14
CA TYR A 225 -17.38 -2.48 5.99
C TYR A 225 -17.28 -1.39 4.92
N VAL A 226 -16.88 -0.20 5.31
CA VAL A 226 -16.69 0.95 4.42
C VAL A 226 -15.21 1.27 4.33
N TYR A 227 -14.65 1.26 3.13
CA TYR A 227 -13.26 1.57 2.85
C TYR A 227 -13.17 2.80 1.96
N ALA A 228 -12.57 3.87 2.46
CA ALA A 228 -12.33 5.11 1.74
C ALA A 228 -10.83 5.26 1.43
N TYR A 229 -10.48 5.35 0.16
CA TYR A 229 -9.12 5.49 -0.34
C TYR A 229 -8.88 6.92 -0.84
N LEU A 230 -7.81 7.56 -0.35
CA LEU A 230 -7.45 8.96 -0.63
C LEU A 230 -6.03 9.04 -1.22
N PRO A 231 -5.86 9.20 -2.55
CA PRO A 231 -4.55 9.19 -3.21
C PRO A 231 -3.84 10.54 -3.25
N HIS A 232 -4.46 11.61 -2.76
CA HIS A 232 -4.04 12.99 -3.01
C HIS A 232 -2.67 13.32 -2.44
N VAL A 233 -2.35 12.80 -1.25
CA VAL A 233 -1.07 13.06 -0.56
C VAL A 233 0.07 12.38 -1.28
N ASP A 234 -0.11 11.13 -1.72
CA ASP A 234 0.86 10.41 -2.54
C ASP A 234 1.14 11.12 -3.85
N HIS A 235 0.08 11.49 -4.57
CA HIS A 235 0.19 12.18 -5.85
C HIS A 235 1.00 13.50 -5.75
N GLU A 236 0.75 14.31 -4.73
CA GLU A 236 1.49 15.56 -4.52
C GLU A 236 2.93 15.28 -4.07
N GLY A 237 3.13 14.25 -3.21
CA GLY A 237 4.45 13.80 -2.80
C GLY A 237 5.35 13.47 -4.00
N HIS A 238 4.83 12.73 -4.96
CA HIS A 238 5.53 12.44 -6.22
C HIS A 238 5.92 13.71 -6.99
N ALA A 239 5.03 14.69 -7.04
CA ALA A 239 5.23 15.89 -7.85
C ALA A 239 6.21 16.88 -7.22
N THR A 240 6.11 17.14 -5.91
CA THR A 240 6.79 18.25 -5.25
C THR A 240 7.69 17.85 -4.09
N GLY A 241 7.61 16.59 -3.64
CA GLY A 241 8.30 16.08 -2.45
C GLY A 241 7.60 16.47 -1.15
N THR A 242 7.93 15.73 -0.09
CA THR A 242 7.24 15.81 1.21
C THR A 242 7.55 17.08 2.01
N GLN A 243 8.56 17.85 1.60
CA GLN A 243 9.01 19.07 2.30
C GLN A 243 8.56 20.37 1.61
N SER A 244 7.69 20.29 0.59
CA SER A 244 7.17 21.46 -0.13
C SER A 244 5.98 22.10 0.58
N ASP A 245 5.76 23.40 0.32
CA ASP A 245 4.57 24.12 0.82
C ASP A 245 3.28 23.56 0.15
N GLU A 246 3.40 23.09 -1.10
CA GLU A 246 2.32 22.47 -1.86
C GLU A 246 1.87 21.14 -1.23
N TYR A 247 2.83 20.30 -0.87
CA TYR A 247 2.55 19.04 -0.14
C TYR A 247 1.86 19.31 1.20
N ALA A 248 2.38 20.25 1.99
CA ALA A 248 1.79 20.59 3.27
C ALA A 248 0.33 21.08 3.12
N ALA A 249 0.01 21.83 2.06
CA ALA A 249 -1.35 22.28 1.77
C ALA A 249 -2.28 21.10 1.44
N VAL A 250 -1.82 20.14 0.63
CA VAL A 250 -2.61 18.95 0.29
C VAL A 250 -2.82 18.05 1.51
N VAL A 251 -1.83 17.91 2.38
CA VAL A 251 -1.99 17.20 3.66
C VAL A 251 -3.06 17.87 4.52
N ASP A 252 -3.04 19.20 4.64
CA ASP A 252 -4.04 19.94 5.41
C ASP A 252 -5.46 19.76 4.84
N GLU A 253 -5.61 19.83 3.51
CA GLU A 253 -6.89 19.62 2.84
C GLU A 253 -7.39 18.19 3.01
N THR A 254 -6.53 17.20 2.86
CA THR A 254 -6.88 15.78 2.98
C THR A 254 -7.34 15.43 4.39
N TRP A 255 -6.60 15.84 5.41
CA TRP A 255 -7.00 15.55 6.79
C TRP A 255 -8.24 16.33 7.23
N ARG A 256 -8.44 17.56 6.73
CA ARG A 256 -9.70 18.29 6.94
C ARG A 256 -10.87 17.51 6.35
N ALA A 257 -10.76 17.04 5.09
CA ALA A 257 -11.80 16.24 4.45
C ALA A 257 -12.08 14.92 5.21
N VAL A 258 -11.03 14.25 5.73
CA VAL A 258 -11.19 13.07 6.60
C VAL A 258 -11.99 13.44 7.86
N GLY A 259 -11.67 14.57 8.51
CA GLY A 259 -12.41 15.04 9.68
C GLY A 259 -13.88 15.33 9.37
N ASP A 260 -14.15 16.00 8.25
CA ASP A 260 -15.51 16.29 7.77
C ASP A 260 -16.27 14.99 7.43
N ALA A 261 -15.59 14.00 6.83
CA ALA A 261 -16.16 12.69 6.55
C ALA A 261 -16.50 11.90 7.82
N VAL A 262 -15.65 11.94 8.84
CA VAL A 262 -15.96 11.34 10.16
C VAL A 262 -17.20 11.98 10.78
N ALA A 263 -17.34 13.32 10.67
CA ALA A 263 -18.54 14.01 11.14
C ALA A 263 -19.79 13.61 10.35
N ALA A 264 -19.67 13.48 9.01
CA ALA A 264 -20.77 13.03 8.16
C ALA A 264 -21.18 11.59 8.44
N VAL A 265 -20.23 10.69 8.72
CA VAL A 265 -20.52 9.31 9.19
C VAL A 265 -21.29 9.35 10.51
N ALA A 266 -20.89 10.22 11.46
CA ALA A 266 -21.58 10.33 12.75
C ALA A 266 -23.03 10.86 12.62
N ASP A 267 -23.32 11.65 11.60
CA ASP A 267 -24.68 12.13 11.30
C ASP A 267 -25.52 11.08 10.54
N ALA A 268 -24.88 10.15 9.82
CA ALA A 268 -25.54 9.13 8.98
C ALA A 268 -25.94 7.87 9.75
N VAL A 269 -25.16 7.46 10.76
CA VAL A 269 -25.45 6.24 11.55
C VAL A 269 -26.49 6.48 12.63
N ASP A 270 -27.21 5.42 13.02
CA ASP A 270 -28.14 5.49 14.16
C ASP A 270 -27.36 5.61 15.49
N SER A 271 -27.96 6.29 16.47
CA SER A 271 -27.33 6.53 17.78
C SER A 271 -27.04 5.25 18.59
N ASP A 272 -27.60 4.14 18.19
CA ASP A 272 -27.44 2.83 18.84
C ASP A 272 -26.40 1.96 18.13
N ASP A 273 -25.85 2.41 16.98
CA ASP A 273 -24.85 1.68 16.20
C ASP A 273 -23.45 1.81 16.83
N ASP A 274 -22.78 0.69 16.94
CA ASP A 274 -21.39 0.63 17.36
C ASP A 274 -20.46 0.73 16.13
N VAL A 275 -19.82 1.88 15.94
CA VAL A 275 -18.96 2.17 14.78
C VAL A 275 -17.49 2.26 15.20
N LEU A 276 -16.64 1.49 14.51
CA LEU A 276 -15.19 1.59 14.58
C LEU A 276 -14.69 2.42 13.40
N VAL A 277 -14.04 3.54 13.68
CA VAL A 277 -13.33 4.32 12.66
C VAL A 277 -11.84 3.99 12.73
N ALA A 278 -11.23 3.73 11.59
CA ALA A 278 -9.82 3.43 11.47
C ALA A 278 -9.13 4.35 10.45
N PHE A 279 -7.86 4.66 10.72
CA PHE A 279 -6.99 5.46 9.87
C PHE A 279 -5.73 4.68 9.60
N ALA A 280 -5.32 4.59 8.34
CA ALA A 280 -4.15 3.84 7.91
C ALA A 280 -3.45 4.56 6.75
N ALA A 281 -2.17 4.25 6.56
CA ALA A 281 -1.44 4.53 5.34
C ALA A 281 -0.78 3.23 4.87
N ASP A 282 -0.59 3.10 3.59
CA ASP A 282 -0.02 1.91 2.96
C ASP A 282 1.51 1.96 2.89
N HIS A 283 2.09 3.14 2.70
CA HIS A 283 3.53 3.45 2.74
C HIS A 283 3.75 4.91 3.10
N GLY A 284 5.01 5.31 3.22
CA GLY A 284 5.43 6.70 3.26
C GLY A 284 6.27 7.05 2.04
N HIS A 285 7.02 8.16 2.10
CA HIS A 285 7.83 8.65 1.01
C HIS A 285 9.27 8.92 1.41
N VAL A 286 10.16 8.80 0.44
CA VAL A 286 11.53 9.33 0.48
C VAL A 286 11.67 10.38 -0.62
N ASP A 287 12.09 11.59 -0.26
CA ASP A 287 12.42 12.61 -1.25
C ASP A 287 13.74 12.26 -1.93
N THR A 288 13.68 12.05 -3.23
CA THR A 288 14.85 11.79 -4.08
C THR A 288 15.32 13.06 -4.76
N ASP A 289 16.46 12.99 -5.41
CA ASP A 289 16.98 14.08 -6.26
C ASP A 289 16.81 13.66 -7.72
N PRO A 290 15.82 14.20 -8.46
CA PRO A 290 15.57 13.82 -9.86
C PRO A 290 16.78 13.96 -10.77
N GLU A 291 17.71 14.91 -10.49
CA GLU A 291 18.95 15.07 -11.28
C GLU A 291 19.97 13.95 -11.02
N ARG A 292 19.81 13.20 -9.93
CA ARG A 292 20.70 12.10 -9.51
C ARG A 292 20.04 10.73 -9.65
N ASN A 293 18.74 10.65 -9.86
CA ASN A 293 18.06 9.37 -10.11
C ASN A 293 18.72 8.62 -11.27
N VAL A 294 18.81 7.31 -11.16
CA VAL A 294 19.68 6.50 -11.99
C VAL A 294 18.92 5.94 -13.19
N ASP A 295 19.29 6.36 -14.38
CA ASP A 295 18.80 5.72 -15.63
C ASP A 295 19.55 4.42 -15.89
N LEU A 296 18.90 3.29 -15.63
CA LEU A 296 19.44 1.94 -15.90
C LEU A 296 19.66 1.67 -17.39
N GLY A 297 18.96 2.39 -18.27
CA GLY A 297 19.16 2.37 -19.72
C GLY A 297 20.54 2.86 -20.15
N ALA A 298 21.22 3.66 -19.31
CA ALA A 298 22.59 4.11 -19.55
C ALA A 298 23.66 3.02 -19.32
N TYR A 299 23.28 1.84 -18.80
CA TYR A 299 24.19 0.74 -18.50
C TYR A 299 24.02 -0.42 -19.52
N PRO A 300 24.82 -0.50 -20.60
CA PRO A 300 24.67 -1.54 -21.62
C PRO A 300 24.73 -2.97 -21.06
N THR A 301 25.52 -3.22 -20.01
CA THR A 301 25.58 -4.54 -19.36
C THR A 301 24.24 -4.93 -18.75
N VAL A 302 23.49 -3.98 -18.18
CA VAL A 302 22.14 -4.22 -17.64
C VAL A 302 21.19 -4.50 -18.80
N VAL A 303 21.07 -3.58 -19.75
CA VAL A 303 20.13 -3.67 -20.88
C VAL A 303 20.36 -4.93 -21.72
N ASP A 304 21.62 -5.22 -22.04
CA ASP A 304 21.99 -6.43 -22.82
C ASP A 304 21.75 -7.72 -22.02
N GLY A 305 21.76 -7.64 -20.69
CA GLY A 305 21.55 -8.78 -19.80
C GLY A 305 20.08 -9.16 -19.59
N LEU A 306 19.13 -8.26 -19.86
CA LEU A 306 17.70 -8.53 -19.65
C LEU A 306 17.18 -9.65 -20.57
N GLN A 307 16.18 -10.36 -20.07
CA GLN A 307 15.30 -11.20 -20.86
C GLN A 307 14.54 -10.34 -21.88
N ARG A 308 13.92 -10.98 -22.85
CA ARG A 308 13.21 -10.28 -23.93
C ARG A 308 11.83 -10.87 -24.11
N TYR A 309 10.87 -10.01 -24.43
CA TYR A 309 9.54 -10.46 -24.83
C TYR A 309 9.63 -11.35 -26.07
N ASP A 310 8.93 -12.48 -26.07
CA ASP A 310 8.90 -13.41 -27.18
C ASP A 310 8.20 -12.81 -28.42
N CYS A 311 7.18 -11.96 -28.17
CA CYS A 311 6.33 -11.39 -29.20
C CYS A 311 7.07 -10.40 -30.12
N ASP A 312 8.07 -9.63 -29.64
CA ASP A 312 8.74 -8.59 -30.42
C ASP A 312 10.26 -8.51 -30.22
N GLY A 313 10.81 -9.22 -29.24
CA GLY A 313 12.25 -9.26 -28.93
C GLY A 313 12.77 -8.02 -28.21
N SER A 314 11.92 -7.10 -27.74
CA SER A 314 12.33 -5.97 -26.91
C SER A 314 12.72 -6.44 -25.50
N PRO A 315 13.62 -5.74 -24.80
CA PRO A 315 13.98 -6.10 -23.42
C PRO A 315 12.82 -5.93 -22.46
N VAL A 316 12.74 -6.78 -21.44
CA VAL A 316 11.80 -6.64 -20.33
C VAL A 316 12.29 -5.54 -19.39
N PHE A 317 11.82 -4.33 -19.61
CA PHE A 317 12.17 -3.15 -18.81
C PHE A 317 11.23 -2.92 -17.63
N LEU A 318 9.94 -3.28 -17.77
CA LEU A 318 8.88 -2.89 -16.86
C LEU A 318 8.51 -4.04 -15.94
N SER A 319 9.19 -4.12 -14.78
CA SER A 319 8.86 -4.98 -13.64
C SER A 319 9.34 -4.32 -12.36
N GLY A 320 8.42 -4.12 -11.40
CA GLY A 320 8.64 -3.35 -10.18
C GLY A 320 8.32 -1.86 -10.34
N SER A 321 9.12 -1.03 -9.69
CA SER A 321 9.04 0.44 -9.66
C SER A 321 10.43 1.06 -9.47
N PRO A 322 10.58 2.40 -9.52
CA PRO A 322 11.90 3.03 -9.36
C PRO A 322 12.61 2.73 -8.03
N ARG A 323 11.88 2.36 -6.99
CA ARG A 323 12.47 2.03 -5.68
C ARG A 323 12.60 0.54 -5.43
N ASN A 324 11.92 -0.28 -6.24
CA ASN A 324 11.97 -1.75 -6.23
C ASN A 324 12.05 -2.26 -7.66
N VAL A 325 13.25 -2.33 -8.21
CA VAL A 325 13.46 -2.78 -9.59
C VAL A 325 13.59 -4.30 -9.62
N GLU A 326 12.67 -4.96 -10.30
CA GLU A 326 12.71 -6.39 -10.54
C GLU A 326 13.29 -6.65 -11.92
N LEU A 327 14.40 -7.37 -12.00
CA LEU A 327 15.08 -7.60 -13.24
C LEU A 327 14.99 -9.08 -13.64
N HIS A 328 14.34 -9.33 -14.77
CA HIS A 328 14.37 -10.62 -15.44
C HIS A 328 15.63 -10.68 -16.31
N VAL A 329 16.62 -11.41 -15.85
CA VAL A 329 17.97 -11.43 -16.42
C VAL A 329 18.28 -12.81 -16.99
N ARG A 330 18.97 -12.86 -18.11
CA ARG A 330 19.44 -14.14 -18.64
C ARG A 330 20.49 -14.78 -17.73
N ASP A 331 20.47 -16.10 -17.58
CA ASP A 331 21.34 -16.88 -16.68
C ASP A 331 22.83 -16.53 -16.87
N ASP A 332 23.28 -16.33 -18.11
CA ASP A 332 24.67 -16.02 -18.44
C ASP A 332 25.08 -14.58 -18.12
N ALA A 333 24.13 -13.70 -17.82
CA ALA A 333 24.33 -12.28 -17.56
C ALA A 333 24.19 -11.88 -16.09
N THR A 334 23.52 -12.69 -15.25
CA THR A 334 23.14 -12.37 -13.86
C THR A 334 24.31 -11.83 -13.02
N VAL A 335 25.48 -12.47 -13.06
CA VAL A 335 26.66 -12.04 -12.29
C VAL A 335 27.17 -10.67 -12.76
N ALA A 336 27.15 -10.41 -14.06
CA ALA A 336 27.63 -9.13 -14.63
C ALA A 336 26.65 -7.98 -14.32
N VAL A 337 25.34 -8.24 -14.44
CA VAL A 337 24.28 -7.28 -14.12
C VAL A 337 24.32 -6.93 -12.63
N ARG A 338 24.32 -7.92 -11.74
CA ARG A 338 24.46 -7.72 -10.29
C ARG A 338 25.63 -6.81 -9.96
N ARG A 339 26.81 -7.11 -10.53
CA ARG A 339 28.00 -6.31 -10.26
C ARG A 339 27.84 -4.85 -10.66
N VAL A 340 27.20 -4.55 -11.78
CA VAL A 340 26.94 -3.17 -12.20
C VAL A 340 25.99 -2.49 -11.23
N LEU A 341 24.88 -3.15 -10.87
CA LEU A 341 23.91 -2.61 -9.94
C LEU A 341 24.53 -2.30 -8.56
N GLU A 342 25.37 -3.18 -8.05
CA GLU A 342 26.02 -2.99 -6.73
C GLU A 342 27.15 -1.96 -6.78
N SER A 343 28.03 -1.99 -7.83
CA SER A 343 29.27 -1.19 -7.82
C SER A 343 29.18 0.13 -8.57
N GLU A 344 28.26 0.29 -9.52
CA GLU A 344 28.13 1.49 -10.35
C GLU A 344 26.84 2.23 -10.10
N VAL A 345 25.71 1.52 -9.87
CA VAL A 345 24.43 2.12 -9.47
C VAL A 345 24.39 2.38 -7.96
N GLY A 346 25.01 1.54 -7.15
CA GLY A 346 24.97 1.65 -5.68
C GLY A 346 23.72 1.02 -5.05
N ALA A 347 22.99 0.21 -5.81
CA ALA A 347 21.81 -0.47 -5.34
C ALA A 347 22.18 -1.68 -4.44
N HIS A 348 21.33 -1.98 -3.49
CA HIS A 348 21.34 -3.25 -2.79
C HIS A 348 20.61 -4.29 -3.66
N VAL A 349 21.27 -5.42 -3.93
CA VAL A 349 20.75 -6.42 -4.89
C VAL A 349 20.54 -7.75 -4.20
N PHE A 350 19.30 -8.22 -4.25
CA PHE A 350 18.92 -9.55 -3.80
C PHE A 350 18.77 -10.52 -4.97
N ASP A 351 18.95 -11.83 -4.72
CA ASP A 351 18.51 -12.87 -5.66
C ASP A 351 17.00 -13.11 -5.49
N GLY A 352 16.24 -13.20 -6.56
CA GLY A 352 14.80 -13.42 -6.51
C GLY A 352 14.41 -14.68 -5.74
N GLU A 353 15.10 -15.82 -5.97
CA GLU A 353 14.86 -17.05 -5.19
C GLU A 353 15.17 -16.87 -3.69
N THR A 354 16.23 -16.11 -3.37
CA THR A 354 16.61 -15.85 -1.98
C THR A 354 15.57 -15.01 -1.26
N VAL A 355 15.10 -13.90 -1.86
CA VAL A 355 14.10 -13.03 -1.21
C VAL A 355 12.77 -13.73 -0.99
N LEU A 356 12.37 -14.63 -1.89
CA LEU A 356 11.17 -15.45 -1.70
C LEU A 356 11.36 -16.42 -0.52
N SER A 357 12.50 -17.14 -0.49
CA SER A 357 12.76 -18.14 0.55
C SER A 357 13.01 -17.52 1.93
N GLU A 358 13.49 -16.29 1.99
CA GLU A 358 13.71 -15.53 3.24
C GLU A 358 12.47 -14.73 3.68
N GLY A 359 11.39 -14.75 2.88
CA GLY A 359 10.09 -14.16 3.23
C GLY A 359 10.06 -12.64 3.13
N LEU A 360 10.86 -12.02 2.24
CA LEU A 360 10.83 -10.57 2.06
C LEU A 360 9.48 -10.07 1.54
N PHE A 361 8.80 -10.86 0.71
CA PHE A 361 7.46 -10.57 0.18
C PHE A 361 6.32 -11.13 1.05
N GLY A 362 6.63 -11.66 2.22
CA GLY A 362 5.68 -12.30 3.14
C GLY A 362 6.15 -13.68 3.59
N ASP A 363 5.65 -14.12 4.74
CA ASP A 363 5.97 -15.42 5.35
C ASP A 363 4.95 -16.52 5.01
N GLY A 364 4.05 -16.24 4.08
CA GLY A 364 2.97 -17.11 3.64
C GLY A 364 3.37 -18.15 2.60
N VAL A 365 2.36 -18.71 1.96
CA VAL A 365 2.54 -19.61 0.82
C VAL A 365 2.92 -18.80 -0.40
N ILE A 366 4.03 -19.13 -1.04
CA ILE A 366 4.43 -18.48 -2.27
C ILE A 366 3.53 -18.97 -3.41
N ALA A 367 2.81 -18.06 -4.05
CA ALA A 367 1.98 -18.38 -5.20
C ALA A 367 2.84 -18.68 -6.44
N PRO A 368 2.40 -19.56 -7.35
CA PRO A 368 3.11 -19.79 -8.61
C PRO A 368 3.28 -18.51 -9.45
N GLU A 369 2.34 -17.60 -9.36
CA GLU A 369 2.40 -16.26 -9.96
C GLU A 369 3.60 -15.48 -9.44
N THR A 370 3.80 -15.47 -8.13
CA THR A 370 4.91 -14.79 -7.46
C THR A 370 6.26 -15.38 -7.87
N GLU A 371 6.37 -16.71 -7.89
CA GLU A 371 7.61 -17.40 -8.29
C GLU A 371 8.08 -17.00 -9.70
N ARG A 372 7.16 -16.84 -10.66
CA ARG A 372 7.50 -16.48 -12.02
C ARG A 372 7.66 -14.97 -12.26
N ARG A 373 7.06 -14.12 -11.40
CA ARG A 373 7.05 -12.66 -11.55
C ARG A 373 8.21 -11.96 -10.86
N VAL A 374 8.80 -12.55 -9.81
CA VAL A 374 9.81 -11.88 -8.96
C VAL A 374 11.11 -11.48 -9.69
N GLY A 375 11.36 -12.01 -10.87
CA GLY A 375 12.62 -11.79 -11.58
C GLY A 375 13.82 -12.52 -10.97
N ASP A 376 14.97 -12.43 -11.62
CA ASP A 376 16.22 -13.06 -11.17
C ASP A 376 16.93 -12.22 -10.12
N LEU A 377 16.82 -10.89 -10.24
CA LEU A 377 17.39 -9.92 -9.31
C LEU A 377 16.34 -8.88 -8.89
N VAL A 378 16.35 -8.55 -7.61
CA VAL A 378 15.58 -7.44 -7.01
C VAL A 378 16.58 -6.38 -6.54
N ALA A 379 16.50 -5.16 -7.09
CA ALA A 379 17.42 -4.08 -6.77
C ALA A 379 16.69 -2.93 -6.08
N VAL A 380 17.18 -2.55 -4.89
CA VAL A 380 16.65 -1.47 -4.05
C VAL A 380 17.75 -0.43 -3.83
N HIS A 381 17.54 0.81 -4.29
CA HIS A 381 18.49 1.87 -4.01
C HIS A 381 18.22 2.51 -2.63
N PRO A 382 19.23 2.81 -1.81
CA PRO A 382 19.00 3.38 -0.47
C PRO A 382 18.29 4.74 -0.51
N ASP A 383 18.71 5.65 -1.41
CA ASP A 383 18.30 7.06 -1.35
C ASP A 383 17.70 7.59 -2.67
N LEU A 384 17.85 6.89 -3.80
CA LEU A 384 17.46 7.38 -5.13
C LEU A 384 16.48 6.42 -5.81
N GLY A 385 15.79 6.91 -6.83
CA GLY A 385 15.13 6.09 -7.81
C GLY A 385 16.14 5.51 -8.82
N ALA A 386 15.94 4.27 -9.22
CA ALA A 386 16.66 3.62 -10.31
C ALA A 386 15.66 2.98 -11.27
N TRP A 387 15.60 3.41 -12.51
CA TRP A 387 14.61 2.95 -13.48
C TRP A 387 15.12 3.06 -14.92
N PHE A 388 14.32 2.61 -15.85
CA PHE A 388 14.64 2.74 -17.28
C PHE A 388 14.00 4.01 -17.84
N GLY A 389 14.83 5.04 -18.07
CA GLY A 389 14.41 6.32 -18.63
C GLY A 389 14.26 6.33 -20.14
N GLY A 390 14.34 7.51 -20.73
CA GLY A 390 14.29 7.71 -22.17
C GLY A 390 12.89 7.53 -22.76
N ASP A 391 12.75 6.58 -23.69
CA ASP A 391 11.46 6.31 -24.36
C ASP A 391 10.62 5.23 -23.64
N VAL A 392 11.11 4.68 -22.52
CA VAL A 392 10.42 3.59 -21.82
C VAL A 392 9.38 4.18 -20.87
N GLU A 393 9.80 4.86 -19.80
CA GLU A 393 8.95 5.59 -18.85
C GLU A 393 9.68 6.89 -18.47
N PRO A 394 9.59 7.94 -19.30
CA PRO A 394 10.44 9.12 -19.18
C PRO A 394 10.19 9.94 -17.91
N ASP A 395 8.98 9.88 -17.35
CA ASP A 395 8.56 10.72 -16.23
C ASP A 395 8.90 10.10 -14.86
N GLU A 396 9.09 8.78 -14.77
CA GLU A 396 9.35 8.07 -13.51
C GLU A 396 10.62 8.54 -12.79
N LEU A 397 11.69 8.85 -13.52
CA LEU A 397 12.93 9.38 -12.95
C LEU A 397 12.82 10.85 -12.53
N GLY A 398 11.76 11.54 -12.95
CA GLY A 398 11.47 12.93 -12.61
C GLY A 398 10.71 13.10 -11.30
N LEU A 399 10.23 12.03 -10.68
CA LEU A 399 9.51 12.08 -9.41
C LEU A 399 10.44 12.53 -8.29
N VAL A 400 9.90 13.36 -7.38
CA VAL A 400 10.63 13.86 -6.19
C VAL A 400 10.41 12.91 -5.02
N GLY A 401 9.20 12.81 -4.51
CA GLY A 401 8.86 11.79 -3.53
C GLY A 401 8.70 10.44 -4.22
N MET A 402 9.31 9.41 -3.67
CA MET A 402 9.23 8.04 -4.16
C MET A 402 9.02 7.06 -3.03
N HIS A 403 8.48 5.89 -3.37
CA HIS A 403 8.24 4.78 -2.45
C HIS A 403 8.41 3.44 -3.18
N GLY A 404 8.31 2.32 -2.45
CA GLY A 404 8.46 0.96 -2.98
C GLY A 404 9.68 0.22 -2.44
N GLY A 405 10.60 0.92 -1.76
CA GLY A 405 11.84 0.36 -1.25
C GLY A 405 11.79 -0.09 0.20
N LEU A 406 12.95 -0.03 0.85
CA LEU A 406 13.16 -0.45 2.24
C LEU A 406 13.64 0.69 3.14
N HIS A 407 13.55 1.95 2.71
CA HIS A 407 13.93 3.06 3.59
C HIS A 407 12.94 3.15 4.77
N PRO A 408 13.38 3.47 6.00
CA PRO A 408 12.47 3.57 7.14
C PRO A 408 11.27 4.51 6.91
N ASP A 409 11.47 5.61 6.14
CA ASP A 409 10.41 6.58 5.88
C ASP A 409 9.40 6.10 4.81
N GLU A 410 9.75 5.10 3.98
CA GLU A 410 8.81 4.40 3.11
C GLU A 410 8.07 3.30 3.88
N MET A 411 8.77 2.62 4.78
CA MET A 411 8.33 1.39 5.41
C MET A 411 7.51 1.59 6.68
N LEU A 412 7.72 2.67 7.44
CA LEU A 412 6.94 2.91 8.66
C LEU A 412 5.67 3.69 8.33
N VAL A 413 4.55 3.13 8.76
CA VAL A 413 3.21 3.70 8.54
C VAL A 413 2.42 3.80 9.84
N PRO A 414 1.53 4.79 9.99
CA PRO A 414 0.65 4.88 11.15
C PRO A 414 -0.59 3.99 10.98
N PHE A 415 -1.07 3.45 12.07
CA PHE A 415 -2.40 2.85 12.19
C PHE A 415 -3.07 3.34 13.44
N ALA A 416 -4.30 3.84 13.32
CA ALA A 416 -5.12 4.25 14.45
C ALA A 416 -6.54 3.71 14.29
N ALA A 417 -7.19 3.35 15.40
CA ALA A 417 -8.60 2.99 15.41
C ALA A 417 -9.24 3.43 16.71
N GLY A 418 -10.50 3.87 16.64
CA GLY A 418 -11.27 4.34 17.78
C GLY A 418 -12.77 4.22 17.55
N ARG A 419 -13.55 4.34 18.63
CA ARG A 419 -15.00 4.47 18.51
C ARG A 419 -15.35 5.82 17.89
N LEU A 420 -16.31 5.82 16.98
CA LEU A 420 -16.74 7.01 16.25
C LEU A 420 -17.10 8.18 17.17
N ASP A 421 -17.85 7.93 18.25
CA ASP A 421 -18.26 8.94 19.20
C ASP A 421 -17.07 9.63 19.91
N ALA A 422 -16.04 8.86 20.26
CA ALA A 422 -14.81 9.38 20.86
C ALA A 422 -14.02 10.23 19.85
N VAL A 423 -13.84 9.75 18.62
CA VAL A 423 -13.10 10.47 17.57
C VAL A 423 -13.85 11.74 17.15
N ALA A 424 -15.15 11.64 16.86
CA ALA A 424 -15.97 12.79 16.45
C ALA A 424 -16.08 13.87 17.55
N SER A 425 -16.00 13.49 18.83
CA SER A 425 -16.01 14.46 19.94
C SER A 425 -14.74 15.32 19.99
N GLU A 426 -13.60 14.79 19.63
CA GLU A 426 -12.33 15.53 19.62
C GLU A 426 -12.17 16.39 18.33
N LEU A 427 -12.93 16.08 17.27
CA LEU A 427 -12.94 16.84 16.02
C LEU A 427 -13.86 18.08 16.06
N GLN A 428 -14.69 18.25 17.09
CA GLN A 428 -15.60 19.39 17.27
C GLN A 428 -14.92 20.56 18.00
#